data_aee61b0d6b7d406a5ba403e410fee79f
#
_entry.id   aee61b0d6b7d406a5ba403e410fee79f
#
_cell.length_a   1.000
_cell.length_b   1.000
_cell.length_c   1.000
_cell.angle_alpha   90.00
_cell.angle_beta   90.00
_cell.angle_gamma   90.00
#
_symmetry.space_group_name_H-M   'P 1'
#
loop_
_entity.id
_entity.type
_entity.pdbx_description
1 polymer ?
#
loop_
_entity_poly.entity_id
_entity_poly.type
_entity_poly.pdbx_seq_one_letter_code
_entity_poly.pdbx_strand_id
1 'polypeptide(L)'
;MSRAIATRCLFAAAVLLATALPATAASGASRASQTLRVYAVPTTVQFMNHADDRLRGMSTNPFNFKAEAVILGAKGKEKGNGPFPGDDILYAFKLFSDTKLKKPSGTAMFTCYYEFKKRATCDSYFDLDKGLVLASGQVPFGAKHFTLAVTGGTRAYFGALGQVDSVPAARNAQRFDLHVSGQSK
;
A
#
# COMPACT_ATOMS: atom_id res chain seq x y z
N MET A 1 -2.78 -83.02 -31.85
CA MET A 1 -4.19 -82.56 -31.76
C MET A 1 -4.24 -81.36 -30.82
N SER A 2 -4.25 -80.18 -31.35
CA SER A 2 -4.31 -78.93 -30.54
C SER A 2 -5.32 -78.01 -31.22
N ARG A 3 -6.40 -77.70 -30.52
CA ARG A 3 -7.45 -76.78 -30.96
C ARG A 3 -7.05 -75.39 -30.54
N ALA A 4 -6.93 -74.47 -31.51
CA ALA A 4 -6.76 -73.06 -31.29
C ALA A 4 -8.16 -72.42 -31.05
N ILE A 5 -8.28 -71.70 -29.94
CA ILE A 5 -9.44 -70.90 -29.59
C ILE A 5 -9.13 -69.49 -29.99
N ALA A 6 -9.88 -68.96 -31.00
CA ALA A 6 -9.78 -67.57 -31.43
C ALA A 6 -10.69 -66.68 -30.58
N THR A 7 -10.10 -65.80 -29.78
CA THR A 7 -10.82 -64.81 -28.99
C THR A 7 -10.99 -63.54 -29.83
N ARG A 8 -12.22 -63.19 -30.17
CA ARG A 8 -12.57 -61.94 -30.85
C ARG A 8 -12.71 -60.83 -29.83
N CYS A 9 -11.79 -59.87 -29.86
CA CYS A 9 -11.93 -58.61 -29.12
C CYS A 9 -12.85 -57.66 -29.88
N LEU A 10 -14.01 -57.35 -29.28
CA LEU A 10 -14.86 -56.24 -29.74
C LEU A 10 -14.31 -54.94 -29.16
N PHE A 11 -13.84 -54.05 -30.02
CA PHE A 11 -13.54 -52.68 -29.65
C PHE A 11 -14.84 -51.88 -29.65
N ALA A 12 -15.32 -51.48 -28.49
CA ALA A 12 -16.34 -50.48 -28.32
C ALA A 12 -15.74 -49.09 -28.44
N ALA A 13 -16.04 -48.40 -29.53
CA ALA A 13 -15.65 -46.99 -29.72
C ALA A 13 -16.56 -46.09 -28.87
N ALA A 14 -16.08 -45.55 -27.77
CA ALA A 14 -16.77 -44.54 -27.00
C ALA A 14 -16.58 -43.16 -27.68
N VAL A 15 -17.62 -42.64 -28.27
CA VAL A 15 -17.67 -41.29 -28.82
C VAL A 15 -17.87 -40.31 -27.65
N LEU A 16 -16.79 -39.62 -27.25
CA LEU A 16 -16.83 -38.50 -26.29
C LEU A 16 -17.40 -37.26 -27.01
N LEU A 17 -18.66 -36.93 -26.77
CA LEU A 17 -19.21 -35.64 -27.13
C LEU A 17 -18.60 -34.58 -26.16
N ALA A 18 -17.63 -33.82 -26.62
CA ALA A 18 -17.15 -32.63 -25.94
C ALA A 18 -18.20 -31.51 -26.07
N THR A 19 -18.99 -31.29 -25.02
CA THR A 19 -19.87 -30.12 -24.92
C THR A 19 -19.00 -28.90 -24.64
N ALA A 20 -18.75 -28.09 -25.66
CA ALA A 20 -18.10 -26.77 -25.49
C ALA A 20 -19.07 -25.85 -24.74
N LEU A 21 -18.80 -25.61 -23.46
CA LEU A 21 -19.47 -24.56 -22.69
C LEU A 21 -19.07 -23.21 -23.28
N PRO A 22 -20.02 -22.32 -23.59
CA PRO A 22 -19.67 -20.98 -24.00
C PRO A 22 -18.97 -20.28 -22.82
N ALA A 23 -17.74 -19.86 -23.01
CA ALA A 23 -17.05 -18.97 -22.08
C ALA A 23 -17.81 -17.64 -22.07
N THR A 24 -18.67 -17.44 -21.08
CA THR A 24 -19.25 -16.14 -20.80
C THR A 24 -18.10 -15.21 -20.45
N ALA A 25 -17.70 -14.38 -21.42
CA ALA A 25 -16.80 -13.27 -21.17
C ALA A 25 -17.43 -12.41 -20.08
N ALA A 26 -16.87 -12.48 -18.87
CA ALA A 26 -17.25 -11.59 -17.81
C ALA A 26 -16.99 -10.18 -18.32
N SER A 27 -18.05 -9.45 -18.67
CA SER A 27 -17.98 -8.04 -19.02
C SER A 27 -17.39 -7.33 -17.80
N GLY A 28 -16.08 -7.02 -17.86
CA GLY A 28 -15.41 -6.27 -16.84
C GLY A 28 -16.13 -4.92 -16.71
N ALA A 29 -16.97 -4.79 -15.68
CA ALA A 29 -17.60 -3.53 -15.37
C ALA A 29 -16.48 -2.47 -15.29
N SER A 30 -16.53 -1.48 -16.18
CA SER A 30 -15.58 -0.37 -16.18
C SER A 30 -15.68 0.31 -14.83
N ARG A 31 -14.66 0.13 -13.98
CA ARG A 31 -14.58 0.82 -12.69
C ARG A 31 -14.47 2.30 -12.96
N ALA A 32 -15.40 3.09 -12.42
CA ALA A 32 -15.32 4.53 -12.51
C ALA A 32 -14.00 5.00 -11.87
N SER A 33 -13.18 5.69 -12.66
CA SER A 33 -11.93 6.30 -12.17
C SER A 33 -12.24 7.73 -11.70
N GLN A 34 -11.71 8.11 -10.54
CA GLN A 34 -11.79 9.46 -10.03
C GLN A 34 -10.41 9.95 -9.55
N THR A 35 -10.19 11.24 -9.66
CA THR A 35 -9.02 11.89 -9.08
C THR A 35 -9.44 12.76 -7.91
N LEU A 36 -8.90 12.48 -6.74
CA LEU A 36 -9.08 13.27 -5.54
C LEU A 36 -7.80 14.06 -5.31
N ARG A 37 -7.92 15.39 -5.29
CA ARG A 37 -6.77 16.26 -5.02
C ARG A 37 -6.84 16.80 -3.61
N VAL A 38 -5.77 16.61 -2.84
CA VAL A 38 -5.63 17.14 -1.49
C VAL A 38 -4.28 17.83 -1.30
N TYR A 39 -4.26 18.80 -0.40
CA TYR A 39 -3.07 19.54 0.01
C TYR A 39 -2.79 19.19 1.47
N ALA A 40 -1.65 18.56 1.72
CA ALA A 40 -1.26 18.05 3.02
C ALA A 40 -0.27 19.00 3.69
N VAL A 41 -0.58 19.41 4.91
CA VAL A 41 0.29 20.21 5.76
C VAL A 41 0.76 19.32 6.90
N PRO A 42 2.07 19.12 7.10
CA PRO A 42 2.58 18.29 8.19
C PRO A 42 2.22 18.93 9.54
N THR A 43 1.70 18.11 10.44
CA THR A 43 1.37 18.50 11.82
C THR A 43 2.33 17.88 12.83
N THR A 44 2.84 16.70 12.52
CA THR A 44 3.79 15.97 13.35
C THR A 44 4.77 15.24 12.44
N VAL A 45 6.04 15.29 12.83
CA VAL A 45 7.11 14.50 12.22
C VAL A 45 7.90 13.89 13.36
N GLN A 46 8.03 12.56 13.36
CA GLN A 46 8.78 11.83 14.37
C GLN A 46 9.74 10.87 13.67
N PHE A 47 11.03 11.09 13.87
CA PHE A 47 12.07 10.18 13.42
C PHE A 47 12.46 9.23 14.57
N MET A 48 12.57 7.95 14.27
CA MET A 48 12.99 6.91 15.19
C MET A 48 14.30 6.32 14.70
N ASN A 49 15.36 6.58 15.46
CA ASN A 49 16.69 6.07 15.18
C ASN A 49 16.86 4.74 15.93
N HIS A 50 16.61 3.63 15.24
CA HIS A 50 16.75 2.29 15.81
C HIS A 50 18.20 1.85 15.97
N ALA A 51 19.14 2.49 15.31
CA ALA A 51 20.57 2.25 15.49
C ALA A 51 21.09 2.83 16.82
N ASP A 52 20.34 3.75 17.45
CA ASP A 52 20.69 4.36 18.73
C ASP A 52 19.99 3.62 19.88
N ASP A 53 20.75 2.79 20.60
CA ASP A 53 20.24 1.98 21.72
C ASP A 53 19.79 2.82 22.96
N ARG A 54 19.99 4.13 22.95
CA ARG A 54 19.47 5.05 23.98
C ARG A 54 17.96 5.19 23.91
N LEU A 55 17.32 4.87 22.79
CA LEU A 55 15.88 4.89 22.61
C LEU A 55 15.20 3.65 23.19
N ARG A 56 15.58 3.25 24.42
CA ARG A 56 14.92 2.17 25.18
C ARG A 56 13.60 2.67 25.74
N GLY A 57 12.67 3.03 24.87
CA GLY A 57 11.33 3.42 25.25
C GLY A 57 10.38 2.24 25.22
N MET A 58 9.45 2.18 26.19
CA MET A 58 8.33 1.26 26.09
C MET A 58 7.47 1.67 24.90
N SER A 59 7.30 0.78 23.93
CA SER A 59 6.33 1.02 22.88
C SER A 59 4.93 0.98 23.47
N THR A 60 4.11 1.96 23.13
CA THR A 60 2.69 1.91 23.45
C THR A 60 2.05 0.88 22.56
N ASN A 61 1.62 -0.24 23.12
CA ASN A 61 0.95 -1.28 22.35
C ASN A 61 -0.53 -0.92 22.17
N PRO A 62 -0.99 -0.65 20.92
CA PRO A 62 -2.38 -0.25 20.68
C PRO A 62 -3.39 -1.39 20.91
N PHE A 63 -2.93 -2.62 21.06
CA PHE A 63 -3.78 -3.80 21.25
C PHE A 63 -3.87 -4.26 22.71
N ASN A 64 -3.30 -3.49 23.65
CA ASN A 64 -3.35 -3.74 25.10
C ASN A 64 -2.85 -5.14 25.54
N PHE A 65 -1.89 -5.70 24.82
CA PHE A 65 -1.14 -6.88 25.27
C PHE A 65 0.30 -6.50 25.59
N LYS A 66 0.95 -7.25 26.48
CA LYS A 66 2.37 -7.02 26.80
C LYS A 66 3.20 -7.38 25.58
N ALA A 67 3.83 -6.38 24.96
CA ALA A 67 4.86 -6.58 23.98
C ALA A 67 6.22 -6.26 24.61
N GLU A 68 7.16 -7.19 24.52
CA GLU A 68 8.55 -6.87 24.80
C GLU A 68 9.08 -6.02 23.67
N ALA A 69 9.66 -4.87 23.99
CA ALA A 69 10.37 -4.07 23.02
C ALA A 69 11.63 -4.85 22.62
N VAL A 70 11.64 -5.42 21.44
CA VAL A 70 12.86 -5.99 20.86
C VAL A 70 13.69 -4.83 20.35
N ILE A 71 14.74 -4.49 21.09
CA ILE A 71 15.71 -3.51 20.63
C ILE A 71 16.65 -4.22 19.68
N LEU A 72 16.43 -4.06 18.41
CA LEU A 72 17.33 -4.51 17.35
C LEU A 72 18.38 -3.42 17.10
N GLY A 73 19.14 -3.04 18.12
CA GLY A 73 20.28 -2.16 17.98
C GLY A 73 21.55 -2.99 17.76
N ALA A 74 22.11 -2.95 16.59
CA ALA A 74 23.54 -3.25 16.45
C ALA A 74 24.30 -2.18 17.21
N LYS A 75 24.96 -2.55 18.31
CA LYS A 75 25.76 -1.62 19.10
C LYS A 75 26.73 -0.85 18.19
N GLY A 76 26.40 0.41 17.96
CA GLY A 76 27.35 1.51 17.82
C GLY A 76 28.45 1.40 16.77
N LYS A 77 28.22 0.82 15.60
CA LYS A 77 29.21 0.85 14.53
C LYS A 77 28.94 1.89 13.45
N GLU A 78 27.72 2.42 13.39
CA GLU A 78 27.38 3.42 12.38
C GLU A 78 27.67 4.82 12.90
N LYS A 79 28.51 5.53 12.16
CA LYS A 79 28.86 6.92 12.48
C LYS A 79 27.81 7.85 11.87
N GLY A 80 27.27 8.75 12.70
CA GLY A 80 26.31 9.78 12.25
C GLY A 80 24.95 9.64 12.93
N ASN A 81 24.01 10.50 12.51
CA ASN A 81 22.69 10.63 13.11
C ASN A 81 21.57 9.94 12.27
N GLY A 82 21.94 9.12 11.30
CA GLY A 82 20.99 8.51 10.39
C GLY A 82 20.55 9.45 9.25
N PRO A 83 19.52 9.10 8.48
CA PRO A 83 18.83 7.81 8.61
C PRO A 83 19.68 6.62 8.16
N PHE A 84 19.58 5.54 8.91
CA PHE A 84 20.19 4.25 8.61
C PHE A 84 19.13 3.25 8.16
N PRO A 85 19.51 2.17 7.44
CA PRO A 85 18.59 1.08 7.16
C PRO A 85 18.02 0.49 8.46
N GLY A 86 16.68 0.41 8.53
CA GLY A 86 15.96 -0.03 9.72
C GLY A 86 15.43 1.10 10.60
N ASP A 87 15.85 2.34 10.38
CA ASP A 87 15.21 3.50 10.99
C ASP A 87 13.84 3.74 10.38
N ASP A 88 12.99 4.46 11.07
CA ASP A 88 11.69 4.87 10.55
C ASP A 88 11.35 6.33 10.86
N ILE A 89 10.42 6.85 10.08
CA ILE A 89 9.87 8.18 10.26
C ILE A 89 8.36 8.15 10.09
N LEU A 90 7.66 8.81 11.02
CA LEU A 90 6.22 9.01 10.96
C LEU A 90 5.91 10.46 10.62
N TYR A 91 4.97 10.64 9.69
CA TYR A 91 4.39 11.93 9.37
C TYR A 91 2.89 11.89 9.61
N ALA A 92 2.37 12.87 10.32
CA ALA A 92 0.95 13.14 10.35
C ALA A 92 0.66 14.45 9.61
N PHE A 93 -0.42 14.46 8.84
CA PHE A 93 -0.82 15.59 8.02
C PHE A 93 -2.28 15.95 8.27
N LYS A 94 -2.56 17.24 8.20
CA LYS A 94 -3.90 17.77 7.99
C LYS A 94 -4.10 17.98 6.49
N LEU A 95 -5.23 17.50 5.97
CA LEU A 95 -5.56 17.60 4.55
C LEU A 95 -6.53 18.74 4.29
N PHE A 96 -6.39 19.36 3.12
CA PHE A 96 -7.23 20.44 2.63
C PHE A 96 -7.60 20.18 1.17
N SER A 97 -8.82 20.54 0.78
CA SER A 97 -9.30 20.42 -0.61
C SER A 97 -8.99 21.63 -1.48
N ASP A 98 -8.37 22.67 -0.92
CA ASP A 98 -8.07 23.92 -1.65
C ASP A 98 -6.62 24.39 -1.43
N THR A 99 -6.08 25.13 -2.40
CA THR A 99 -4.73 25.68 -2.39
C THR A 99 -4.51 26.77 -1.31
N LYS A 100 -5.58 27.35 -0.80
CA LYS A 100 -5.52 28.38 0.26
C LYS A 100 -5.44 27.75 1.64
N LEU A 101 -5.59 26.42 1.75
CA LEU A 101 -5.56 25.63 2.99
C LEU A 101 -6.64 26.08 3.99
N LYS A 102 -7.81 26.42 3.48
CA LYS A 102 -8.95 26.89 4.29
C LYS A 102 -10.06 25.87 4.45
N LYS A 103 -10.14 24.87 3.55
CA LYS A 103 -11.19 23.84 3.55
C LYS A 103 -10.60 22.50 4.00
N PRO A 104 -10.68 22.16 5.29
CA PRO A 104 -10.24 20.84 5.78
C PRO A 104 -11.00 19.74 5.04
N SER A 105 -10.30 18.64 4.72
CA SER A 105 -10.86 17.49 3.99
C SER A 105 -10.42 16.14 4.56
N GLY A 106 -9.79 16.13 5.73
CA GLY A 106 -9.36 14.90 6.39
C GLY A 106 -7.95 14.98 6.97
N THR A 107 -7.38 13.82 7.18
CA THR A 107 -6.00 13.63 7.68
C THR A 107 -5.27 12.58 6.84
N ALA A 108 -3.95 12.58 6.94
CA ALA A 108 -3.15 11.48 6.41
C ALA A 108 -2.01 11.14 7.38
N MET A 109 -1.57 9.90 7.33
CA MET A 109 -0.37 9.45 8.02
C MET A 109 0.49 8.66 7.06
N PHE A 110 1.79 8.83 7.20
CA PHE A 110 2.80 8.05 6.51
C PHE A 110 3.73 7.45 7.54
N THR A 111 4.02 6.17 7.37
CA THR A 111 5.11 5.47 8.06
C THR A 111 6.10 5.05 7.00
N CYS A 112 7.35 5.52 7.11
CA CYS A 112 8.38 5.21 6.13
C CYS A 112 9.56 4.52 6.83
N TYR A 113 9.91 3.34 6.35
CA TYR A 113 11.05 2.54 6.80
C TYR A 113 12.23 2.79 5.89
N TYR A 114 13.35 3.23 6.47
CA TYR A 114 14.56 3.48 5.71
C TYR A 114 15.25 2.19 5.29
N GLU A 115 15.59 2.12 4.01
CA GLU A 115 16.20 0.96 3.37
C GLU A 115 17.62 1.29 2.88
N PHE A 116 18.29 0.27 2.33
CA PHE A 116 19.56 0.45 1.63
C PHE A 116 19.41 1.33 0.38
N LYS A 117 20.53 1.87 -0.11
CA LYS A 117 20.59 2.67 -1.35
C LYS A 117 19.79 3.99 -1.29
N LYS A 118 19.66 4.58 -0.11
CA LYS A 118 18.97 5.87 0.10
C LYS A 118 17.53 5.88 -0.38
N ARG A 119 16.78 4.86 0.03
CA ARG A 119 15.35 4.70 -0.21
C ARG A 119 14.63 4.44 1.11
N ALA A 120 13.34 4.69 1.09
CA ALA A 120 12.43 4.26 2.14
C ALA A 120 11.20 3.62 1.53
N THR A 121 10.69 2.56 2.13
CA THR A 121 9.34 2.05 1.84
C THR A 121 8.36 2.81 2.73
N CYS A 122 7.38 3.45 2.12
CA CYS A 122 6.36 4.22 2.83
C CYS A 122 5.00 3.56 2.67
N ASP A 123 4.34 3.36 3.81
CA ASP A 123 2.92 3.03 3.90
C ASP A 123 2.15 4.28 4.31
N SER A 124 1.04 4.51 3.65
CA SER A 124 0.24 5.70 3.89
C SER A 124 -1.25 5.39 3.90
N TYR A 125 -1.99 6.16 4.69
CA TYR A 125 -3.43 6.20 4.61
C TYR A 125 -3.92 7.64 4.65
N PHE A 126 -4.94 7.87 3.83
CA PHE A 126 -5.65 9.12 3.71
C PHE A 126 -7.04 8.91 4.28
N ASP A 127 -7.33 9.49 5.44
CA ASP A 127 -8.65 9.47 6.07
C ASP A 127 -9.45 10.66 5.54
N LEU A 128 -10.35 10.36 4.61
CA LEU A 128 -11.19 11.32 3.91
C LEU A 128 -12.64 11.15 4.35
N ASP A 129 -13.49 12.15 4.12
CA ASP A 129 -14.91 12.13 4.55
C ASP A 129 -15.66 10.86 4.10
N LYS A 130 -15.33 10.33 2.92
CA LYS A 130 -16.00 9.15 2.33
C LYS A 130 -15.34 7.82 2.68
N GLY A 131 -14.23 7.80 3.41
CA GLY A 131 -13.51 6.59 3.82
C GLY A 131 -12.00 6.73 3.68
N LEU A 132 -11.30 5.63 3.97
CA LEU A 132 -9.83 5.55 3.88
C LEU A 132 -9.39 5.17 2.47
N VAL A 133 -8.28 5.77 2.02
CA VAL A 133 -7.48 5.29 0.89
C VAL A 133 -6.12 4.87 1.44
N LEU A 134 -5.69 3.65 1.12
CA LEU A 134 -4.41 3.07 1.50
C LEU A 134 -3.47 3.09 0.30
N ALA A 135 -2.22 3.50 0.52
CA ALA A 135 -1.21 3.45 -0.54
C ALA A 135 0.17 3.12 0.02
N SER A 136 0.99 2.45 -0.80
CA SER A 136 2.33 2.01 -0.43
C SER A 136 3.30 2.10 -1.61
N GLY A 137 4.59 2.29 -1.32
CA GLY A 137 5.62 2.29 -2.33
C GLY A 137 6.98 2.79 -1.85
N GLN A 138 7.97 2.68 -2.72
CA GLN A 138 9.32 3.16 -2.43
C GLN A 138 9.49 4.63 -2.78
N VAL A 139 10.11 5.37 -1.87
CA VAL A 139 10.41 6.80 -2.00
C VAL A 139 11.93 7.01 -1.88
N PRO A 140 12.61 7.56 -2.90
CA PRO A 140 14.02 7.95 -2.77
C PRO A 140 14.20 9.09 -1.77
N PHE A 141 15.32 9.10 -1.04
CA PHE A 141 15.60 10.20 -0.09
C PHE A 141 15.66 11.55 -0.82
N GLY A 142 14.98 12.54 -0.24
CA GLY A 142 14.93 13.88 -0.81
C GLY A 142 14.09 14.01 -2.08
N ALA A 143 13.34 12.98 -2.45
CA ALA A 143 12.44 13.04 -3.59
C ALA A 143 11.35 14.10 -3.36
N LYS A 144 11.28 15.07 -4.26
CA LYS A 144 10.21 16.07 -4.27
C LYS A 144 8.94 15.55 -4.93
N HIS A 145 9.10 14.58 -5.82
CA HIS A 145 8.04 13.92 -6.58
C HIS A 145 8.17 12.42 -6.39
N PHE A 146 7.08 11.77 -6.05
CA PHE A 146 7.03 10.31 -5.95
C PHE A 146 5.61 9.80 -6.19
N THR A 147 5.51 8.53 -6.49
CA THR A 147 4.23 7.84 -6.71
C THR A 147 4.14 6.64 -5.79
N LEU A 148 2.97 6.43 -5.18
CA LEU A 148 2.65 5.25 -4.42
C LEU A 148 1.53 4.48 -5.13
N ALA A 149 1.54 3.16 -5.04
CA ALA A 149 0.42 2.33 -5.49
C ALA A 149 -0.71 2.39 -4.47
N VAL A 150 -1.95 2.61 -4.92
CA VAL A 150 -3.13 2.44 -4.06
C VAL A 150 -3.34 0.94 -3.85
N THR A 151 -3.29 0.51 -2.61
CA THR A 151 -3.37 -0.89 -2.20
C THR A 151 -4.76 -1.29 -1.66
N GLY A 152 -5.64 -0.32 -1.48
CA GLY A 152 -7.00 -0.55 -1.00
C GLY A 152 -7.66 0.69 -0.43
N GLY A 153 -8.79 0.46 0.24
CA GLY A 153 -9.53 1.50 0.94
C GLY A 153 -10.76 0.95 1.65
N THR A 154 -11.49 1.83 2.32
CA THR A 154 -12.72 1.48 3.05
C THR A 154 -13.90 2.30 2.58
N ARG A 155 -15.12 1.89 2.91
CA ARG A 155 -16.39 2.58 2.56
C ARG A 155 -16.46 2.86 1.05
N ALA A 156 -16.55 4.15 0.65
CA ALA A 156 -16.62 4.54 -0.76
C ALA A 156 -15.38 4.13 -1.58
N TYR A 157 -14.27 3.82 -0.92
CA TYR A 157 -13.01 3.40 -1.53
C TYR A 157 -12.73 1.91 -1.36
N PHE A 158 -13.72 1.11 -0.95
CA PHE A 158 -13.56 -0.35 -0.81
C PHE A 158 -13.11 -0.97 -2.13
N GLY A 159 -12.02 -1.74 -2.09
CA GLY A 159 -11.41 -2.35 -3.26
C GLY A 159 -10.80 -1.36 -4.25
N ALA A 160 -10.49 -0.12 -3.80
CA ALA A 160 -9.81 0.87 -4.62
C ALA A 160 -8.42 0.38 -5.06
N LEU A 161 -8.11 0.66 -6.32
CA LEU A 161 -6.80 0.45 -6.95
C LEU A 161 -6.41 1.73 -7.66
N GLY A 162 -5.12 1.91 -7.94
CA GLY A 162 -4.63 3.07 -8.68
C GLY A 162 -3.30 3.57 -8.15
N GLN A 163 -3.12 4.88 -8.13
CA GLN A 163 -1.87 5.50 -7.65
C GLN A 163 -2.12 6.82 -6.94
N VAL A 164 -1.16 7.22 -6.14
CA VAL A 164 -1.09 8.53 -5.49
C VAL A 164 0.17 9.21 -6.00
N ASP A 165 0.00 10.33 -6.69
CA ASP A 165 1.11 11.18 -7.12
C ASP A 165 1.33 12.29 -6.11
N SER A 166 2.58 12.47 -5.69
CA SER A 166 2.99 13.44 -4.70
C SER A 166 3.87 14.51 -5.34
N VAL A 167 3.53 15.77 -5.17
CA VAL A 167 4.31 16.91 -5.66
C VAL A 167 4.32 18.05 -4.64
N PRO A 168 5.39 18.85 -4.56
CA PRO A 168 5.43 20.04 -3.70
C PRO A 168 4.33 21.03 -4.06
N ALA A 169 3.80 21.71 -3.07
CA ALA A 169 2.84 22.79 -3.24
C ALA A 169 3.31 24.05 -2.48
N ALA A 170 2.61 25.16 -2.68
CA ALA A 170 2.87 26.40 -1.96
C ALA A 170 2.62 26.23 -0.45
N ARG A 171 3.20 27.13 0.37
CA ARG A 171 2.98 27.21 1.82
C ARG A 171 3.45 25.98 2.59
N ASN A 172 4.56 25.36 2.15
CA ASN A 172 5.12 24.13 2.73
C ASN A 172 4.12 22.96 2.76
N ALA A 173 3.13 22.97 1.86
CA ALA A 173 2.23 21.85 1.68
C ALA A 173 2.78 20.86 0.65
N GLN A 174 2.35 19.63 0.75
CA GLN A 174 2.50 18.60 -0.27
C GLN A 174 1.15 18.37 -0.94
N ARG A 175 1.09 18.40 -2.27
CA ARG A 175 -0.12 18.02 -3.01
C ARG A 175 -0.07 16.52 -3.28
N PHE A 176 -1.18 15.85 -3.01
CA PHE A 176 -1.42 14.48 -3.39
C PHE A 176 -2.59 14.43 -4.37
N ASP A 177 -2.35 13.85 -5.53
CA ASP A 177 -3.38 13.51 -6.52
C ASP A 177 -3.63 12.00 -6.41
N LEU A 178 -4.76 11.61 -5.80
CA LEU A 178 -5.17 10.22 -5.61
C LEU A 178 -6.01 9.80 -6.82
N HIS A 179 -5.40 9.05 -7.73
CA HIS A 179 -6.07 8.45 -8.89
C HIS A 179 -6.61 7.09 -8.47
N VAL A 180 -7.90 7.01 -8.15
CA VAL A 180 -8.51 5.80 -7.60
C VAL A 180 -9.60 5.28 -8.53
N SER A 181 -9.59 3.99 -8.78
CA SER A 181 -10.70 3.25 -9.38
C SER A 181 -11.40 2.46 -8.27
N GLY A 182 -12.66 2.77 -7.99
CA GLY A 182 -13.46 2.11 -6.97
C GLY A 182 -14.62 1.32 -7.59
N GLN A 183 -15.25 0.46 -6.79
CA GLN A 183 -16.56 -0.08 -7.16
C GLN A 183 -17.58 1.03 -6.94
N SER A 184 -18.23 1.51 -8.00
CA SER A 184 -19.49 2.23 -7.85
C SER A 184 -20.52 1.21 -7.33
N LYS A 185 -21.05 1.46 -6.14
CA LYS A 185 -22.29 0.79 -5.71
C LYS A 185 -23.46 1.40 -6.44
#